data_c47aaac273ff30a705e6ab75cd2a52a9
#
_entry.id   c47aaac273ff30a705e6ab75cd2a52a9
#
_cell.length_a   1.000
_cell.length_b   1.000
_cell.length_c   1.000
_cell.angle_alpha   90.00
_cell.angle_beta   90.00
_cell.angle_gamma   90.00
#
_symmetry.space_group_name_H-M   'P 1'
#
loop_
_entity.id
_entity.type
_entity.pdbx_description
1 polymer ?
#
loop_
_entity_poly.entity_id
_entity_poly.type
_entity_poly.pdbx_seq_one_letter_code
_entity_poly.pdbx_strand_id
1 'polypeptide(L)'
;MPHITVDYTERLDDTLFDRHAFAKELDPLVVTESHSAGVGKIFFRPAPLTFVSGEEHPYVHVTIALLPNRSPAQKAHLSDAVLALLGRYVAGGPHVVTSVEVRDLPDSYRLRG
;
A
#
# COMPACT_ATOMS: atom_id res chain seq x y z
N MET A 1 -11.76 -6.23 7.27
CA MET A 1 -11.96 -5.35 6.10
C MET A 1 -10.76 -4.45 5.93
N PRO A 2 -9.83 -4.74 5.02
CA PRO A 2 -8.64 -3.91 4.86
C PRO A 2 -8.96 -2.51 4.33
N HIS A 3 -8.31 -1.52 4.92
CA HIS A 3 -8.34 -0.13 4.47
C HIS A 3 -6.93 0.22 4.00
N ILE A 4 -6.76 0.45 2.71
CA ILE A 4 -5.45 0.61 2.10
C ILE A 4 -5.32 2.01 1.51
N THR A 5 -4.21 2.66 1.78
CA THR A 5 -3.89 3.96 1.20
C THR A 5 -2.53 3.88 0.51
N VAL A 6 -2.48 4.30 -0.74
CA VAL A 6 -1.25 4.35 -1.53
C VAL A 6 -0.92 5.82 -1.78
N ASP A 7 0.06 6.34 -1.04
CA ASP A 7 0.58 7.68 -1.25
C ASP A 7 1.75 7.58 -2.23
N TYR A 8 1.69 8.35 -3.31
CA TYR A 8 2.69 8.23 -4.37
C TYR A 8 3.06 9.58 -4.98
N THR A 9 4.27 9.68 -5.46
CA THR A 9 4.72 10.87 -6.18
C THR A 9 3.89 11.03 -7.45
N GLU A 10 3.22 12.18 -7.58
CA GLU A 10 2.27 12.43 -8.67
C GLU A 10 2.88 12.25 -10.06
N ARG A 11 4.17 12.56 -10.22
CA ARG A 11 4.87 12.42 -11.50
C ARG A 11 5.07 10.97 -11.96
N LEU A 12 4.86 9.99 -11.08
CA LEU A 12 4.86 8.59 -11.46
C LEU A 12 3.56 8.31 -12.21
N ASP A 13 3.57 8.51 -13.52
CA ASP A 13 2.41 8.29 -14.37
C ASP A 13 2.16 6.77 -14.59
N ASP A 14 1.15 6.43 -15.37
CA ASP A 14 0.75 5.04 -15.57
C ASP A 14 1.82 4.18 -16.25
N THR A 15 2.80 4.79 -16.94
CA THR A 15 3.90 4.03 -17.54
C THR A 15 4.98 3.66 -16.53
N LEU A 16 5.12 4.44 -15.46
CA LEU A 16 6.11 4.22 -14.41
C LEU A 16 5.51 3.47 -13.21
N PHE A 17 4.22 3.67 -12.98
CA PHE A 17 3.50 3.00 -11.90
C PHE A 17 2.05 2.76 -12.35
N ASP A 18 1.77 1.56 -12.85
CA ASP A 18 0.43 1.18 -13.28
C ASP A 18 -0.46 0.93 -12.06
N ARG A 19 -1.14 1.97 -11.61
CA ARG A 19 -1.97 1.95 -10.40
C ARG A 19 -3.17 1.02 -10.53
N HIS A 20 -3.80 0.97 -11.70
CA HIS A 20 -4.95 0.10 -11.93
C HIS A 20 -4.55 -1.37 -11.82
N ALA A 21 -3.47 -1.78 -12.46
CA ALA A 21 -3.00 -3.15 -12.40
C ALA A 21 -2.52 -3.50 -10.98
N PHE A 22 -1.81 -2.58 -10.33
CA PHE A 22 -1.37 -2.76 -8.96
C PHE A 22 -2.56 -2.99 -8.01
N ALA A 23 -3.60 -2.15 -8.11
CA ALA A 23 -4.78 -2.27 -7.26
C ALA A 23 -5.47 -3.63 -7.42
N LYS A 24 -5.55 -4.14 -8.65
CA LYS A 24 -6.19 -5.44 -8.92
C LYS A 24 -5.45 -6.61 -8.29
N GLU A 25 -4.13 -6.53 -8.16
CA GLU A 25 -3.35 -7.57 -7.49
C GLU A 25 -3.24 -7.32 -5.98
N LEU A 26 -3.18 -6.06 -5.57
CA LEU A 26 -3.02 -5.70 -4.16
C LEU A 26 -4.19 -6.17 -3.31
N ASP A 27 -5.41 -5.96 -3.77
CA ASP A 27 -6.60 -6.30 -3.00
C ASP A 27 -6.65 -7.79 -2.62
N PRO A 28 -6.61 -8.74 -3.58
CA PRO A 28 -6.65 -10.16 -3.21
C PRO A 28 -5.42 -10.60 -2.41
N LEU A 29 -4.26 -10.02 -2.65
CA LEU A 29 -3.07 -10.33 -1.86
C LEU A 29 -3.27 -9.96 -0.38
N VAL A 30 -3.73 -8.72 -0.12
CA VAL A 30 -3.95 -8.25 1.25
C VAL A 30 -5.05 -9.06 1.93
N VAL A 31 -6.15 -9.33 1.24
CA VAL A 31 -7.26 -10.12 1.80
C VAL A 31 -6.78 -11.52 2.18
N THR A 32 -6.05 -12.18 1.29
CA THR A 32 -5.55 -13.54 1.51
C THR A 32 -4.51 -13.59 2.63
N GLU A 33 -3.50 -12.72 2.56
CA GLU A 33 -2.37 -12.74 3.52
C GLU A 33 -2.78 -12.27 4.91
N SER A 34 -3.79 -11.40 5.01
CA SER A 34 -4.29 -10.93 6.30
C SER A 34 -5.38 -11.81 6.88
N HIS A 35 -5.83 -12.82 6.14
CA HIS A 35 -6.97 -13.66 6.53
C HIS A 35 -8.22 -12.82 6.81
N SER A 36 -8.41 -11.74 6.05
CA SER A 36 -9.57 -10.87 6.19
C SER A 36 -10.79 -11.48 5.52
N ALA A 37 -11.94 -11.26 6.13
CA ALA A 37 -13.22 -11.52 5.48
C ALA A 37 -13.75 -10.20 4.94
N GLY A 38 -14.14 -10.18 3.68
CA GLY A 38 -14.80 -9.01 3.10
C GLY A 38 -13.94 -8.24 2.11
N VAL A 39 -14.20 -6.96 2.00
CA VAL A 39 -13.78 -6.13 0.88
C VAL A 39 -12.61 -5.23 1.25
N GLY A 40 -11.55 -5.28 0.45
CA GLY A 40 -10.48 -4.30 0.55
C GLY A 40 -10.89 -2.99 -0.10
N LYS A 41 -10.48 -1.87 0.49
CA LYS A 41 -10.74 -0.53 -0.05
C LYS A 41 -9.40 0.16 -0.23
N ILE A 42 -9.17 0.72 -1.41
CA ILE A 42 -7.88 1.31 -1.76
C ILE A 42 -8.08 2.75 -2.20
N PHE A 43 -7.34 3.67 -1.55
CA PHE A 43 -7.19 5.04 -2.01
C PHE A 43 -5.81 5.25 -2.60
N PHE A 44 -5.74 5.91 -3.75
CA PHE A 44 -4.50 6.42 -4.30
C PHE A 44 -4.47 7.94 -4.05
N ARG A 45 -3.46 8.41 -3.34
CA ARG A 45 -3.32 9.82 -3.01
C ARG A 45 -2.05 10.38 -3.64
N PRO A 46 -2.16 11.17 -4.73
CA PRO A 46 -0.99 11.76 -5.35
C PRO A 46 -0.39 12.86 -4.48
N ALA A 47 0.92 12.87 -4.36
CA ALA A 47 1.66 13.94 -3.71
C ALA A 47 2.41 14.76 -4.77
N PRO A 48 2.17 16.06 -4.87
CA PRO A 48 2.85 16.90 -5.88
C PRO A 48 4.35 16.95 -5.69
N LEU A 49 4.81 16.83 -4.44
CA LEU A 49 6.23 16.82 -4.11
C LEU A 49 6.51 15.73 -3.09
N THR A 50 7.57 14.95 -3.32
CA THR A 50 8.07 13.99 -2.36
C THR A 50 9.59 14.15 -2.21
N PHE A 51 10.06 14.14 -0.98
CA PHE A 51 11.47 14.27 -0.64
C PHE A 51 11.94 13.06 0.13
N VAL A 52 13.11 12.58 -0.19
CA VAL A 52 13.79 11.52 0.54
C VAL A 52 15.20 12.00 0.88
N SER A 53 15.55 11.95 2.15
CA SER A 53 16.86 12.43 2.64
C SER A 53 17.16 13.87 2.20
N GLY A 54 16.15 14.73 2.20
CA GLY A 54 16.30 16.16 1.88
C GLY A 54 16.36 16.49 0.40
N GLU A 55 16.19 15.52 -0.48
CA GLU A 55 16.20 15.74 -1.93
C GLU A 55 14.89 15.30 -2.55
N GLU A 56 14.45 16.00 -3.58
CA GLU A 56 13.27 15.61 -4.34
C GLU A 56 13.52 14.25 -4.99
N HIS A 57 12.63 13.29 -4.70
CA HIS A 57 12.83 11.91 -5.13
C HIS A 57 11.49 11.18 -5.23
N PRO A 58 11.31 10.29 -6.22
CA PRO A 58 10.10 9.49 -6.31
C PRO A 58 9.94 8.54 -5.12
N TYR A 59 8.73 8.49 -4.57
CA TYR A 59 8.44 7.72 -3.38
C TYR A 59 7.02 7.19 -3.42
N VAL A 60 6.83 5.92 -3.02
CA VAL A 60 5.51 5.31 -2.85
C VAL A 60 5.45 4.68 -1.47
N HIS A 61 4.43 5.03 -0.71
CA HIS A 61 4.17 4.47 0.62
C HIS A 61 2.78 3.86 0.68
N VAL A 62 2.71 2.59 1.09
CA VAL A 62 1.43 1.89 1.27
C VAL A 62 1.15 1.71 2.75
N THR A 63 -0.01 2.17 3.19
CA THR A 63 -0.51 1.97 4.54
C THR A 63 -1.68 1.01 4.50
N ILE A 64 -1.61 -0.07 5.28
CA ILE A 64 -2.67 -1.06 5.38
C ILE A 64 -3.18 -1.06 6.81
N ALA A 65 -4.46 -0.74 6.99
CA ALA A 65 -5.10 -0.76 8.30
C ALA A 65 -6.10 -1.93 8.36
N LEU A 66 -5.98 -2.73 9.40
CA LEU A 66 -6.74 -3.97 9.59
C LEU A 66 -7.44 -3.94 10.95
N LEU A 67 -8.50 -4.70 11.07
CA LEU A 67 -9.08 -4.97 12.39
C LEU A 67 -8.01 -5.60 13.29
N PRO A 68 -8.03 -5.32 14.61
CA PRO A 68 -6.98 -5.78 15.51
C PRO A 68 -6.94 -7.32 15.64
N ASN A 69 -5.97 -7.79 16.39
CA ASN A 69 -5.74 -9.22 16.75
C ASN A 69 -4.84 -10.00 15.80
N ARG A 70 -4.06 -9.30 14.97
CA ARG A 70 -2.98 -9.95 14.23
C ARG A 70 -1.67 -9.75 14.96
N SER A 71 -0.83 -10.79 14.95
CA SER A 71 0.48 -10.71 15.62
C SER A 71 1.44 -9.78 14.86
N PRO A 72 2.50 -9.27 15.54
CA PRO A 72 3.55 -8.52 14.84
C PRO A 72 4.17 -9.31 13.68
N ALA A 73 4.33 -10.64 13.83
CA ALA A 73 4.87 -11.48 12.77
C ALA A 73 3.94 -11.55 11.55
N GLN A 74 2.63 -11.64 11.76
CA GLN A 74 1.65 -11.64 10.67
C GLN A 74 1.66 -10.30 9.93
N LYS A 75 1.75 -9.19 10.65
CA LYS A 75 1.82 -7.85 10.04
C LYS A 75 3.11 -7.67 9.25
N ALA A 76 4.24 -8.12 9.77
CA ALA A 76 5.53 -8.06 9.07
C ALA A 76 5.49 -8.89 7.78
N HIS A 77 4.91 -10.08 7.84
CA HIS A 77 4.78 -10.94 6.65
C HIS A 77 3.94 -10.25 5.57
N LEU A 78 2.84 -9.63 5.95
CA LEU A 78 1.99 -8.87 5.02
C LEU A 78 2.76 -7.69 4.41
N SER A 79 3.49 -6.93 5.23
CA SER A 79 4.33 -5.82 4.75
C SER A 79 5.34 -6.31 3.71
N ASP A 80 6.03 -7.42 3.98
CA ASP A 80 7.02 -7.99 3.07
C ASP A 80 6.37 -8.39 1.74
N ALA A 81 5.21 -9.04 1.79
CA ALA A 81 4.50 -9.48 0.59
C ALA A 81 4.06 -8.29 -0.28
N VAL A 82 3.53 -7.26 0.35
CA VAL A 82 3.08 -6.05 -0.37
C VAL A 82 4.26 -5.27 -0.92
N LEU A 83 5.36 -5.18 -0.17
CA LEU A 83 6.57 -4.51 -0.64
C LEU A 83 7.14 -5.21 -1.89
N ALA A 84 7.15 -6.54 -1.90
CA ALA A 84 7.59 -7.32 -3.05
C ALA A 84 6.70 -7.08 -4.26
N LEU A 85 5.38 -7.04 -4.07
CA LEU A 85 4.43 -6.75 -5.14
C LEU A 85 4.66 -5.34 -5.70
N LEU A 86 4.75 -4.35 -4.82
CA LEU A 86 4.96 -2.96 -5.23
C LEU A 86 6.24 -2.81 -6.06
N GLY A 87 7.32 -3.49 -5.66
CA GLY A 87 8.58 -3.46 -6.38
C GLY A 87 8.46 -3.91 -7.83
N ARG A 88 7.57 -4.85 -8.13
CA ARG A 88 7.35 -5.30 -9.50
C ARG A 88 6.67 -4.24 -10.37
N TYR A 89 5.89 -3.36 -9.77
CA TYR A 89 5.15 -2.33 -10.50
C TYR A 89 5.92 -1.02 -10.69
N VAL A 90 7.02 -0.82 -9.96
CA VAL A 90 7.85 0.39 -10.07
C VAL A 90 9.27 0.11 -10.56
N ALA A 91 9.59 -1.13 -10.92
CA ALA A 91 10.95 -1.54 -11.28
C ALA A 91 11.41 -1.09 -12.67
N GLY A 92 10.50 -0.75 -13.57
CA GLY A 92 10.81 -0.43 -14.97
C GLY A 92 11.17 1.02 -15.25
N GLY A 93 11.23 1.88 -14.24
CA GLY A 93 11.45 3.31 -14.38
C GLY A 93 12.61 3.81 -13.55
N PRO A 94 12.63 5.09 -13.18
CA PRO A 94 13.65 5.64 -12.29
C PRO A 94 13.60 4.92 -10.95
N HIS A 95 14.71 4.96 -10.21
CA HIS A 95 14.74 4.38 -8.87
C HIS A 95 13.67 5.04 -8.00
N VAL A 96 12.79 4.23 -7.42
CA VAL A 96 11.71 4.70 -6.56
C VAL A 96 11.90 4.12 -5.18
N VAL A 97 11.88 4.97 -4.16
CA VAL A 97 11.87 4.50 -2.77
C VAL A 97 10.46 4.00 -2.46
N THR A 98 10.38 2.82 -1.87
CA THR A 98 9.11 2.20 -1.51
C THR A 98 9.09 1.81 -0.05
N SER A 99 7.92 1.92 0.57
CA SER A 99 7.73 1.47 1.96
C SER A 99 6.30 1.00 2.17
N VAL A 100 6.13 0.12 3.14
CA VAL A 100 4.82 -0.43 3.51
C VAL A 100 4.74 -0.50 5.02
N GLU A 101 3.58 -0.13 5.57
CA GLU A 101 3.29 -0.33 6.98
C GLU A 101 1.92 -0.97 7.15
N VAL A 102 1.79 -1.78 8.19
CA VAL A 102 0.51 -2.40 8.59
C VAL A 102 0.20 -1.94 10.00
N ARG A 103 -1.01 -1.47 10.20
CA ARG A 103 -1.46 -0.96 11.51
C ARG A 103 -2.86 -1.48 11.83
N ASP A 104 -3.24 -1.37 13.10
CA ASP A 104 -4.59 -1.70 13.54
C ASP A 104 -5.53 -0.52 13.30
N LEU A 105 -6.73 -0.82 12.84
CA LEU A 105 -7.83 0.15 12.83
C LEU A 105 -8.22 0.46 14.28
N PRO A 106 -8.64 1.70 14.58
CA PRO A 106 -9.11 2.02 15.92
C PRO A 106 -10.45 1.34 16.21
N ASP A 107 -10.76 1.20 17.51
CA ASP A 107 -12.02 0.60 17.96
C ASP A 107 -13.25 1.33 17.44
N SER A 108 -13.09 2.61 17.10
CA SER A 108 -14.17 3.44 16.55
C SER A 108 -14.48 3.19 15.08
N TYR A 109 -13.67 2.36 14.40
CA TYR A 109 -13.88 2.11 12.95
C TYR A 109 -15.23 1.46 12.71
N ARG A 110 -15.98 1.99 11.75
CA ARG A 110 -17.26 1.44 11.31
C ARG A 110 -17.32 1.47 9.79
N LEU A 111 -17.88 0.43 9.21
CA LEU A 111 -18.08 0.31 7.77
C LEU A 111 -19.55 0.11 7.48
N ARG A 112 -20.07 0.81 6.48
CA ARG A 112 -21.40 0.60 5.93
C ARG A 112 -21.31 0.55 4.41
N GLY A 113 -22.02 -0.39 3.82
CA GLY A 113 -22.06 -0.48 2.36
C GLY A 113 -21.90 -1.85 1.77
#